data_711151be4aee6fb1e53d36fe2a86c5a1
#
_entry.id   711151be4aee6fb1e53d36fe2a86c5a1
#
_cell.length_a   1.000
_cell.length_b   1.000
_cell.length_c   1.000
_cell.angle_alpha   90.00
_cell.angle_beta   90.00
_cell.angle_gamma   90.00
#
_symmetry.space_group_name_H-M   'P 1'
#
loop_
_entity.id
_entity.type
_entity.pdbx_description
1 polymer ?
#
loop_
_entity_poly.entity_id
_entity_poly.type
_entity_poly.pdbx_seq_one_letter_code
_entity_poly.pdbx_strand_id
1 'polypeptide(L)'
;MKHRAALSLLTLAAMPAHAQRVEQVATFNGPMLTGVTVSHTGRIFVCYPHWGDQVPFTVAEVKNGQAVAYPNAQINRINKAHPESCLYSVQSVVVDPKDRLWALDTGSVKLGLNVPKGPKLVCMDLQTNKVTRTIFFPRSVVPASTYLNDIRFDLRRGKGGMAFITDSGAKAPNGIILVDLATGKSWRRLGNHPSVKADVSLTMMVEGQPFLERKHGLSPQKPKLGSDGIAISSDGKTLYYCPLISRHLYSVSIDAMADRTKSEADVDQTVKDLGVKGASDGLESDASGRLYATDYEHARILDGQPGGPYKTIAQAPRIYWMDTMSVADNGYLYFTANELHRQPSYHNGKDLRVKPYRLYRVKVGAKPVSLK
;
A
#
# COMPACT_ATOMS: atom_id res chain seq x y z
N MET A 1 -47.67 16.71 -39.47
CA MET A 1 -46.97 16.22 -38.27
C MET A 1 -45.75 15.41 -38.72
N LYS A 2 -44.55 15.95 -38.58
CA LYS A 2 -43.30 15.31 -39.03
C LYS A 2 -42.56 14.84 -37.78
N HIS A 3 -42.51 13.50 -37.57
CA HIS A 3 -41.72 12.92 -36.49
C HIS A 3 -40.22 12.94 -36.85
N ARG A 4 -39.42 13.65 -36.07
CA ARG A 4 -37.96 13.58 -36.12
C ARG A 4 -37.52 12.48 -35.14
N ALA A 5 -36.98 11.39 -35.68
CA ALA A 5 -36.29 10.40 -34.89
C ALA A 5 -34.90 10.92 -34.49
N ALA A 6 -34.64 11.01 -33.21
CA ALA A 6 -33.33 11.33 -32.67
C ALA A 6 -32.47 10.04 -32.64
N LEU A 7 -31.42 10.03 -33.45
CA LEU A 7 -30.41 8.95 -33.45
C LEU A 7 -29.40 9.25 -32.35
N SER A 8 -29.47 8.48 -31.25
CA SER A 8 -28.44 8.53 -30.21
C SER A 8 -27.21 7.77 -30.70
N LEU A 9 -26.13 8.50 -31.01
CA LEU A 9 -24.82 7.91 -31.22
C LEU A 9 -24.25 7.47 -29.85
N LEU A 10 -24.22 6.15 -29.61
CA LEU A 10 -23.36 5.58 -28.57
C LEU A 10 -21.91 5.68 -29.04
N THR A 11 -21.15 6.61 -28.47
CA THR A 11 -19.69 6.64 -28.61
C THR A 11 -19.10 5.48 -27.81
N LEU A 12 -18.74 4.39 -28.48
CA LEU A 12 -17.85 3.39 -27.93
C LEU A 12 -16.51 4.07 -27.70
N ALA A 13 -16.15 4.30 -26.43
CA ALA A 13 -14.79 4.71 -26.07
C ALA A 13 -13.83 3.58 -26.48
N ALA A 14 -12.99 3.83 -27.47
CA ALA A 14 -11.95 2.90 -27.88
C ALA A 14 -10.99 2.69 -26.70
N MET A 15 -10.93 1.47 -26.17
CA MET A 15 -9.88 1.10 -25.21
C MET A 15 -8.51 1.29 -25.87
N PRO A 16 -7.53 1.86 -25.17
CA PRO A 16 -6.18 1.97 -25.70
C PRO A 16 -5.65 0.58 -26.05
N ALA A 17 -5.06 0.44 -27.22
CA ALA A 17 -4.66 -0.82 -27.85
C ALA A 17 -3.66 -1.68 -27.04
N HIS A 18 -3.32 -1.33 -25.80
CA HIS A 18 -2.31 -1.98 -24.95
C HIS A 18 -2.83 -2.35 -23.54
N ALA A 19 -4.06 -2.01 -23.17
CA ALA A 19 -4.61 -2.41 -21.86
C ALA A 19 -4.91 -3.92 -21.87
N GLN A 20 -4.30 -4.65 -20.96
CA GLN A 20 -4.54 -6.08 -20.82
C GLN A 20 -5.90 -6.34 -20.16
N ARG A 21 -6.46 -7.54 -20.37
CA ARG A 21 -7.71 -7.93 -19.75
C ARG A 21 -7.56 -7.98 -18.23
N VAL A 22 -8.34 -7.16 -17.53
CA VAL A 22 -8.45 -7.18 -16.07
C VAL A 22 -9.44 -8.28 -15.67
N GLU A 23 -9.02 -9.15 -14.76
CA GLU A 23 -9.83 -10.26 -14.25
C GLU A 23 -10.21 -10.00 -12.79
N GLN A 24 -11.49 -10.13 -12.45
CA GLN A 24 -11.95 -10.07 -11.07
C GLN A 24 -11.69 -11.41 -10.36
N VAL A 25 -11.00 -11.35 -9.23
CA VAL A 25 -10.61 -12.51 -8.41
C VAL A 25 -11.62 -12.77 -7.29
N ALA A 26 -12.00 -11.70 -6.57
CA ALA A 26 -12.94 -11.77 -5.45
C ALA A 26 -13.68 -10.44 -5.27
N THR A 27 -14.78 -10.50 -4.52
CA THR A 27 -15.59 -9.34 -4.11
C THR A 27 -15.83 -9.35 -2.61
N PHE A 28 -15.92 -8.15 -2.00
CA PHE A 28 -16.04 -7.98 -0.55
C PHE A 28 -17.15 -6.99 -0.21
N ASN A 29 -18.20 -7.47 0.48
CA ASN A 29 -19.29 -6.63 0.97
C ASN A 29 -19.03 -6.06 2.39
N GLY A 30 -17.92 -6.46 3.00
CA GLY A 30 -17.48 -6.07 4.33
C GLY A 30 -16.81 -4.69 4.39
N PRO A 31 -15.82 -4.52 5.28
CA PRO A 31 -15.01 -3.30 5.37
C PRO A 31 -14.17 -3.08 4.11
N MET A 32 -13.70 -1.84 3.97
CA MET A 32 -12.80 -1.47 2.88
C MET A 32 -11.44 -2.13 3.08
N LEU A 33 -10.95 -2.81 2.03
CA LEU A 33 -9.65 -3.47 2.04
C LEU A 33 -8.55 -2.52 1.53
N THR A 34 -7.32 -2.76 1.96
CA THR A 34 -6.12 -2.05 1.49
C THR A 34 -5.12 -3.01 0.88
N GLY A 35 -4.49 -3.86 1.68
CA GLY A 35 -3.41 -4.75 1.26
C GLY A 35 -3.86 -6.00 0.53
N VAL A 36 -2.97 -6.47 -0.37
CA VAL A 36 -3.01 -7.81 -0.95
C VAL A 36 -1.60 -8.36 -1.09
N THR A 37 -1.47 -9.68 -0.87
CA THR A 37 -0.25 -10.42 -1.19
C THR A 37 -0.58 -11.84 -1.59
N VAL A 38 0.25 -12.43 -2.45
CA VAL A 38 0.08 -13.80 -2.93
C VAL A 38 1.31 -14.62 -2.57
N SER A 39 1.09 -15.77 -1.90
CA SER A 39 2.19 -16.67 -1.54
C SER A 39 2.76 -17.41 -2.74
N HIS A 40 3.95 -18.00 -2.60
CA HIS A 40 4.56 -18.84 -3.64
C HIS A 40 3.71 -20.06 -4.00
N THR A 41 2.84 -20.50 -3.08
CA THR A 41 1.86 -21.57 -3.32
C THR A 41 0.52 -21.10 -3.87
N GLY A 42 0.37 -19.78 -4.13
CA GLY A 42 -0.82 -19.19 -4.70
C GLY A 42 -1.93 -18.85 -3.69
N ARG A 43 -1.67 -18.92 -2.38
CA ARG A 43 -2.61 -18.44 -1.35
C ARG A 43 -2.66 -16.92 -1.40
N ILE A 44 -3.86 -16.35 -1.28
CA ILE A 44 -4.10 -14.92 -1.36
C ILE A 44 -4.49 -14.39 0.02
N PHE A 45 -3.81 -13.35 0.48
CA PHE A 45 -4.10 -12.68 1.74
C PHE A 45 -4.44 -11.21 1.49
N VAL A 46 -5.39 -10.70 2.29
CA VAL A 46 -5.84 -9.30 2.24
C VAL A 46 -5.94 -8.75 3.66
N CYS A 47 -5.93 -7.42 3.78
CA CYS A 47 -6.12 -6.78 5.08
C CYS A 47 -7.12 -5.63 5.03
N TYR A 48 -7.66 -5.32 6.21
CA TYR A 48 -8.72 -4.35 6.45
C TYR A 48 -8.36 -3.50 7.66
N PRO A 49 -7.82 -2.29 7.49
CA PRO A 49 -7.55 -1.41 8.62
C PRO A 49 -8.85 -0.89 9.24
N HIS A 50 -8.81 -0.57 10.52
CA HIS A 50 -9.95 0.00 11.25
C HIS A 50 -10.17 1.49 10.94
N TRP A 51 -10.54 1.83 9.70
CA TRP A 51 -10.73 3.21 9.24
C TRP A 51 -12.13 3.78 9.46
N GLY A 52 -12.95 3.10 10.23
CA GLY A 52 -14.30 3.55 10.59
C GLY A 52 -15.38 2.54 10.24
N ASP A 53 -15.09 1.58 9.38
CA ASP A 53 -15.95 0.42 9.12
C ASP A 53 -15.98 -0.52 10.33
N GLN A 54 -17.02 -1.35 10.42
CA GLN A 54 -17.02 -2.50 11.30
C GLN A 54 -16.12 -3.58 10.69
N VAL A 55 -14.98 -3.85 11.32
CA VAL A 55 -13.95 -4.79 10.86
C VAL A 55 -13.99 -6.04 11.74
N PRO A 56 -14.58 -7.15 11.28
CA PRO A 56 -14.66 -8.39 12.06
C PRO A 56 -13.31 -9.10 12.16
N PHE A 57 -12.43 -8.87 11.21
CA PHE A 57 -11.03 -9.34 11.18
C PHE A 57 -10.21 -8.38 10.32
N THR A 58 -8.98 -8.09 10.76
CA THR A 58 -8.09 -7.14 10.06
C THR A 58 -7.16 -7.84 9.05
N VAL A 59 -6.96 -9.16 9.17
CA VAL A 59 -6.22 -9.99 8.19
C VAL A 59 -7.08 -11.19 7.81
N ALA A 60 -7.12 -11.49 6.52
CA ALA A 60 -7.86 -12.62 5.98
C ALA A 60 -7.10 -13.35 4.87
N GLU A 61 -7.37 -14.65 4.74
CA GLU A 61 -7.07 -15.44 3.55
C GLU A 61 -8.31 -15.48 2.65
N VAL A 62 -8.11 -15.30 1.35
CA VAL A 62 -9.21 -15.43 0.37
C VAL A 62 -9.34 -16.91 -0.04
N LYS A 63 -10.41 -17.55 0.38
CA LYS A 63 -10.73 -18.96 0.07
C LYS A 63 -12.03 -19.04 -0.72
N ASN A 64 -11.99 -19.61 -1.92
CA ASN A 64 -13.17 -19.71 -2.80
C ASN A 64 -13.89 -18.37 -2.99
N GLY A 65 -13.11 -17.28 -3.16
CA GLY A 65 -13.63 -15.92 -3.34
C GLY A 65 -14.14 -15.24 -2.07
N GLN A 66 -14.04 -15.88 -0.90
CA GLN A 66 -14.49 -15.36 0.39
C GLN A 66 -13.32 -15.06 1.32
N ALA A 67 -13.40 -13.96 2.07
CA ALA A 67 -12.41 -13.61 3.09
C ALA A 67 -12.67 -14.39 4.38
N VAL A 68 -11.65 -15.12 4.85
CA VAL A 68 -11.69 -15.90 6.09
C VAL A 68 -10.58 -15.40 7.02
N ALA A 69 -10.91 -15.10 8.29
CA ALA A 69 -9.96 -14.58 9.27
C ALA A 69 -8.66 -15.42 9.34
N TYR A 70 -7.50 -14.77 9.23
CA TYR A 70 -6.22 -15.45 9.21
C TYR A 70 -5.23 -14.84 10.24
N PRO A 71 -4.46 -15.64 10.97
CA PRO A 71 -4.44 -17.12 10.99
C PRO A 71 -5.68 -17.73 11.72
N ASN A 72 -6.39 -16.94 12.50
CA ASN A 72 -7.63 -17.33 13.18
C ASN A 72 -8.43 -16.09 13.63
N ALA A 73 -9.65 -16.30 14.08
CA ALA A 73 -10.52 -15.22 14.55
C ALA A 73 -10.05 -14.61 15.88
N GLN A 74 -9.36 -15.37 16.74
CA GLN A 74 -8.97 -14.89 18.07
C GLN A 74 -7.97 -13.74 18.01
N ILE A 75 -6.87 -13.89 17.24
CA ILE A 75 -5.85 -12.85 17.12
C ILE A 75 -6.38 -11.62 16.36
N ASN A 76 -7.40 -11.81 15.52
CA ASN A 76 -8.04 -10.74 14.75
C ASN A 76 -9.06 -9.92 15.57
N ARG A 77 -9.46 -10.39 16.75
CA ARG A 77 -10.38 -9.64 17.61
C ARG A 77 -9.63 -8.51 18.30
N ILE A 78 -9.97 -7.27 17.97
CA ILE A 78 -9.35 -6.08 18.58
C ILE A 78 -9.50 -6.12 20.09
N ASN A 79 -8.38 -5.97 20.82
CA ASN A 79 -8.31 -5.86 22.26
C ASN A 79 -7.69 -4.50 22.63
N LYS A 80 -8.53 -3.54 22.99
CA LYS A 80 -8.08 -2.17 23.32
C LYS A 80 -7.29 -2.10 24.62
N ALA A 81 -7.52 -3.02 25.56
CA ALA A 81 -6.76 -3.10 26.82
C ALA A 81 -5.38 -3.70 26.63
N HIS A 82 -5.26 -4.63 25.67
CA HIS A 82 -4.02 -5.36 25.38
C HIS A 82 -3.73 -5.34 23.87
N PRO A 83 -3.36 -4.16 23.30
CA PRO A 83 -3.08 -4.03 21.86
C PRO A 83 -1.95 -4.97 21.38
N GLU A 84 -1.03 -5.29 22.26
CA GLU A 84 0.09 -6.22 21.99
C GLU A 84 -0.36 -7.67 21.73
N SER A 85 -1.52 -8.07 22.21
CA SER A 85 -2.02 -9.45 22.13
C SER A 85 -2.84 -9.77 20.88
N CYS A 86 -3.12 -8.79 20.04
CA CYS A 86 -3.98 -8.96 18.88
C CYS A 86 -3.41 -8.24 17.64
N LEU A 87 -3.96 -8.53 16.47
CA LEU A 87 -3.83 -7.69 15.28
C LEU A 87 -4.80 -6.51 15.46
N TYR A 88 -4.24 -5.32 15.72
CA TYR A 88 -5.03 -4.15 16.14
C TYR A 88 -5.67 -3.41 14.96
N SER A 89 -4.87 -3.12 13.91
CA SER A 89 -5.32 -2.44 12.69
C SER A 89 -4.25 -2.61 11.61
N VAL A 90 -4.34 -3.67 10.82
CA VAL A 90 -3.32 -4.01 9.83
C VAL A 90 -3.56 -3.24 8.55
N GLN A 91 -2.55 -2.50 8.09
CA GLN A 91 -2.57 -1.72 6.86
C GLN A 91 -2.00 -2.48 5.67
N SER A 92 -0.96 -3.25 5.88
CA SER A 92 -0.28 -3.98 4.81
C SER A 92 0.00 -5.42 5.21
N VAL A 93 -0.12 -6.32 4.23
CA VAL A 93 0.26 -7.73 4.31
C VAL A 93 1.21 -8.05 3.17
N VAL A 94 2.35 -8.71 3.48
CA VAL A 94 3.34 -9.11 2.47
C VAL A 94 3.85 -10.51 2.77
N VAL A 95 3.87 -11.37 1.76
CA VAL A 95 4.58 -12.64 1.83
C VAL A 95 6.04 -12.41 1.45
N ASP A 96 6.95 -12.78 2.33
CA ASP A 96 8.38 -12.64 2.11
C ASP A 96 8.94 -13.75 1.20
N PRO A 97 10.19 -13.62 0.70
CA PRO A 97 10.80 -14.64 -0.15
C PRO A 97 10.92 -16.05 0.44
N LYS A 98 10.73 -16.24 1.75
CA LYS A 98 10.69 -17.54 2.44
C LYS A 98 9.27 -18.05 2.68
N ASP A 99 8.29 -17.50 1.98
CA ASP A 99 6.86 -17.87 2.07
C ASP A 99 6.29 -17.72 3.49
N ARG A 100 6.68 -16.63 4.20
CA ARG A 100 6.09 -16.23 5.48
C ARG A 100 5.23 -14.99 5.27
N LEU A 101 4.04 -14.98 5.86
CA LEU A 101 3.18 -13.79 5.85
C LEU A 101 3.59 -12.82 6.95
N TRP A 102 3.79 -11.57 6.58
CA TRP A 102 4.01 -10.47 7.50
C TRP A 102 2.82 -9.52 7.48
N ALA A 103 2.29 -9.23 8.66
CA ALA A 103 1.24 -8.23 8.87
C ALA A 103 1.85 -7.00 9.53
N LEU A 104 1.73 -5.85 8.86
CA LEU A 104 2.16 -4.55 9.36
C LEU A 104 0.99 -3.88 10.08
N ASP A 105 1.03 -3.92 11.40
CA ASP A 105 -0.01 -3.37 12.27
C ASP A 105 0.32 -1.92 12.64
N THR A 106 -0.56 -1.00 12.27
CA THR A 106 -0.39 0.43 12.55
C THR A 106 -0.60 0.77 14.02
N GLY A 107 -1.35 -0.06 14.75
CA GLY A 107 -1.84 0.28 16.09
C GLY A 107 -2.75 1.53 16.12
N SER A 108 -3.31 1.92 14.98
CA SER A 108 -4.11 3.13 14.80
C SER A 108 -5.52 2.78 14.31
N VAL A 109 -6.53 3.47 14.81
CA VAL A 109 -7.89 3.42 14.30
C VAL A 109 -8.29 4.78 13.74
N LYS A 110 -9.11 4.78 12.67
CA LYS A 110 -9.62 5.99 12.00
C LYS A 110 -8.50 6.96 11.56
N LEU A 111 -7.36 6.42 11.13
CA LEU A 111 -6.16 7.21 10.76
C LEU A 111 -5.70 8.17 11.89
N GLY A 112 -6.03 7.85 13.13
CA GLY A 112 -5.68 8.62 14.31
C GLY A 112 -4.28 8.29 14.84
N LEU A 113 -3.98 8.78 16.04
CA LEU A 113 -2.73 8.45 16.72
C LEU A 113 -2.68 6.95 17.04
N ASN A 114 -1.52 6.34 16.87
CA ASN A 114 -1.32 4.96 17.24
C ASN A 114 -1.23 4.78 18.78
N VAL A 115 -1.78 3.69 19.27
CA VAL A 115 -1.78 3.38 20.71
C VAL A 115 -0.45 2.79 21.16
N PRO A 116 -0.07 2.92 22.46
CA PRO A 116 1.12 2.24 23.01
C PRO A 116 1.06 0.74 22.76
N LYS A 117 2.19 0.13 22.35
CA LYS A 117 2.31 -1.29 21.98
C LYS A 117 1.42 -1.76 20.82
N GLY A 118 0.71 -0.84 20.16
CA GLY A 118 -0.11 -1.15 18.98
C GLY A 118 0.73 -1.40 17.73
N PRO A 119 1.63 -0.46 17.34
CA PRO A 119 2.46 -0.62 16.16
C PRO A 119 3.41 -1.81 16.29
N LYS A 120 3.32 -2.76 15.36
CA LYS A 120 4.14 -3.97 15.35
C LYS A 120 4.17 -4.64 13.98
N LEU A 121 5.14 -5.50 13.79
CA LEU A 121 5.27 -6.36 12.63
C LEU A 121 5.10 -7.81 13.11
N VAL A 122 4.11 -8.53 12.57
CA VAL A 122 3.76 -9.89 12.97
C VAL A 122 4.04 -10.85 11.83
N CYS A 123 4.90 -11.85 12.09
CA CYS A 123 5.26 -12.91 11.16
C CYS A 123 4.41 -14.16 11.43
N MET A 124 3.85 -14.71 10.36
CA MET A 124 3.07 -15.94 10.38
C MET A 124 3.68 -16.95 9.40
N ASP A 125 3.94 -18.14 9.88
CA ASP A 125 4.39 -19.26 9.06
C ASP A 125 3.21 -19.86 8.29
N LEU A 126 3.31 -19.92 6.95
CA LEU A 126 2.21 -20.35 6.08
C LEU A 126 2.01 -21.87 6.03
N GLN A 127 2.97 -22.67 6.51
CA GLN A 127 2.83 -24.13 6.60
C GLN A 127 2.03 -24.50 7.85
N THR A 128 2.36 -23.90 8.98
CA THR A 128 1.73 -24.19 10.28
C THR A 128 0.53 -23.29 10.59
N ASN A 129 0.38 -22.16 9.86
CA ASN A 129 -0.60 -21.09 10.12
C ASN A 129 -0.49 -20.52 11.55
N LYS A 130 0.73 -20.42 12.08
CA LYS A 130 0.99 -19.90 13.42
C LYS A 130 1.79 -18.60 13.37
N VAL A 131 1.54 -17.70 14.32
CA VAL A 131 2.44 -16.58 14.59
C VAL A 131 3.75 -17.14 15.12
N THR A 132 4.84 -16.80 14.45
CA THR A 132 6.20 -17.23 14.81
C THR A 132 7.03 -16.10 15.41
N ARG A 133 6.63 -14.84 15.14
CA ARG A 133 7.37 -13.69 15.65
C ARG A 133 6.51 -12.44 15.69
N THR A 134 6.75 -11.60 16.70
CA THR A 134 6.22 -10.22 16.77
C THR A 134 7.37 -9.28 17.09
N ILE A 135 7.49 -8.20 16.32
CA ILE A 135 8.48 -7.14 16.50
C ILE A 135 7.73 -5.85 16.83
N PHE A 136 7.96 -5.30 18.02
CA PHE A 136 7.39 -4.03 18.46
C PHE A 136 8.32 -2.88 18.12
N PHE A 137 7.74 -1.74 17.77
CA PHE A 137 8.49 -0.54 17.46
C PHE A 137 8.63 0.37 18.69
N PRO A 138 9.85 0.85 19.00
CA PRO A 138 10.03 1.83 20.07
C PRO A 138 9.45 3.19 19.66
N ARG A 139 8.96 3.96 20.62
CA ARG A 139 8.39 5.31 20.39
C ARG A 139 9.36 6.30 19.74
N SER A 140 10.65 6.10 19.93
CA SER A 140 11.70 6.90 19.26
C SER A 140 11.75 6.68 17.74
N VAL A 141 11.31 5.51 17.25
CA VAL A 141 11.25 5.17 15.83
C VAL A 141 9.84 5.36 15.26
N VAL A 142 8.82 4.97 16.03
CA VAL A 142 7.41 5.08 15.67
C VAL A 142 6.69 5.96 16.71
N PRO A 143 6.84 7.31 16.63
CA PRO A 143 6.06 8.24 17.44
C PRO A 143 4.56 8.07 17.21
N ALA A 144 3.73 8.64 18.09
CA ALA A 144 2.28 8.46 18.05
C ALA A 144 1.62 8.92 16.73
N SER A 145 2.25 9.86 16.02
CA SER A 145 1.78 10.40 14.74
C SER A 145 2.17 9.56 13.52
N THR A 146 3.05 8.57 13.66
CA THR A 146 3.43 7.67 12.57
C THR A 146 2.25 6.81 12.14
N TYR A 147 2.06 6.69 10.83
CA TYR A 147 1.18 5.73 10.22
C TYR A 147 1.99 4.76 9.36
N LEU A 148 2.24 3.56 9.90
CA LEU A 148 2.97 2.49 9.19
C LEU A 148 2.13 2.06 7.99
N ASN A 149 2.64 2.22 6.76
CA ASN A 149 1.83 1.98 5.58
C ASN A 149 2.22 0.71 4.84
N ASP A 150 3.22 0.75 4.02
CA ASP A 150 3.64 -0.40 3.20
C ASP A 150 5.03 -0.92 3.59
N ILE A 151 5.34 -2.18 3.21
CA ILE A 151 6.55 -2.87 3.61
C ILE A 151 7.14 -3.70 2.47
N ARG A 152 8.48 -3.74 2.36
CA ARG A 152 9.23 -4.65 1.48
C ARG A 152 10.39 -5.30 2.24
N PHE A 153 10.88 -6.44 1.74
CA PHE A 153 11.89 -7.27 2.40
C PHE A 153 13.10 -7.56 1.51
N ASP A 154 14.30 -7.53 2.10
CA ASP A 154 15.52 -8.13 1.54
C ASP A 154 16.11 -9.08 2.59
N LEU A 155 15.97 -10.39 2.39
CA LEU A 155 16.40 -11.40 3.36
C LEU A 155 17.89 -11.74 3.26
N ARG A 156 18.61 -11.20 2.28
CA ARG A 156 20.07 -11.37 2.12
C ARG A 156 20.86 -10.47 3.06
N ARG A 157 20.21 -9.44 3.65
CA ARG A 157 20.86 -8.43 4.49
C ARG A 157 20.92 -8.88 5.95
N GLY A 158 22.11 -8.81 6.55
CA GLY A 158 22.30 -9.25 7.93
C GLY A 158 22.03 -10.75 8.14
N LYS A 159 21.81 -11.17 9.39
CA LYS A 159 21.60 -12.58 9.72
C LYS A 159 20.19 -13.09 9.45
N GLY A 160 19.20 -12.22 9.42
CA GLY A 160 17.77 -12.59 9.32
C GLY A 160 17.00 -11.87 8.22
N GLY A 161 17.65 -10.99 7.51
CA GLY A 161 17.02 -10.09 6.55
C GLY A 161 16.69 -8.72 7.14
N MET A 162 16.23 -7.83 6.27
CA MET A 162 15.82 -6.49 6.60
C MET A 162 14.46 -6.19 5.99
N ALA A 163 13.65 -5.42 6.70
CA ALA A 163 12.41 -4.85 6.19
C ALA A 163 12.51 -3.32 6.06
N PHE A 164 11.79 -2.77 5.09
CA PHE A 164 11.70 -1.34 4.80
C PHE A 164 10.22 -0.95 4.81
N ILE A 165 9.87 0.07 5.58
CA ILE A 165 8.48 0.46 5.85
C ILE A 165 8.32 1.96 5.62
N THR A 166 7.27 2.36 4.91
CA THR A 166 6.90 3.76 4.71
C THR A 166 6.06 4.30 5.87
N ASP A 167 6.22 5.59 6.17
CA ASP A 167 5.41 6.33 7.14
C ASP A 167 4.60 7.40 6.40
N SER A 168 3.31 7.13 6.18
CA SER A 168 2.39 8.04 5.51
C SER A 168 1.64 8.98 6.46
N GLY A 169 2.04 9.04 7.73
CA GLY A 169 1.40 9.90 8.73
C GLY A 169 1.19 11.34 8.24
N ALA A 170 0.01 11.91 8.52
CA ALA A 170 -0.32 13.30 8.14
C ALA A 170 0.51 14.36 8.91
N LYS A 171 1.24 13.94 9.92
CA LYS A 171 2.14 14.78 10.73
C LYS A 171 3.55 14.20 10.67
N ALA A 172 4.54 15.08 10.59
CA ALA A 172 5.95 14.69 10.63
C ALA A 172 6.25 13.71 11.80
N PRO A 173 7.31 12.88 11.67
CA PRO A 173 8.44 13.09 10.76
C PRO A 173 8.32 12.46 9.38
N ASN A 174 7.35 11.59 9.08
CA ASN A 174 7.37 10.72 7.89
C ASN A 174 8.70 9.95 7.77
N GLY A 175 9.06 9.44 6.58
CA GLY A 175 10.33 8.75 6.37
C GLY A 175 10.20 7.27 6.03
N ILE A 176 11.35 6.60 6.02
CA ILE A 176 11.46 5.16 5.82
C ILE A 176 11.97 4.53 7.11
N ILE A 177 11.29 3.52 7.62
CA ILE A 177 11.67 2.77 8.81
C ILE A 177 12.29 1.45 8.38
N LEU A 178 13.48 1.16 8.89
CA LEU A 178 14.19 -0.08 8.65
C LEU A 178 14.10 -0.98 9.88
N VAL A 179 14.01 -2.29 9.64
CA VAL A 179 13.96 -3.32 10.70
C VAL A 179 14.97 -4.40 10.40
N ASP A 180 15.92 -4.62 11.30
CA ASP A 180 16.73 -5.82 11.31
C ASP A 180 15.88 -7.00 11.82
N LEU A 181 15.55 -7.90 10.92
CA LEU A 181 14.68 -9.04 11.24
C LEU A 181 15.33 -10.06 12.16
N ALA A 182 16.65 -10.11 12.33
CA ALA A 182 17.29 -11.02 13.29
C ALA A 182 17.11 -10.53 14.74
N THR A 183 17.33 -9.22 14.95
CA THR A 183 17.34 -8.62 16.30
C THR A 183 16.03 -7.95 16.69
N GLY A 184 15.20 -7.55 15.72
CA GLY A 184 14.03 -6.70 15.92
C GLY A 184 14.38 -5.22 16.13
N LYS A 185 15.66 -4.83 16.04
CA LYS A 185 16.07 -3.42 16.13
C LYS A 185 15.56 -2.67 14.90
N SER A 186 15.05 -1.48 15.12
CA SER A 186 14.55 -0.60 14.06
C SER A 186 15.14 0.79 14.18
N TRP A 187 15.18 1.51 13.06
CA TRP A 187 15.59 2.91 12.99
C TRP A 187 14.87 3.61 11.83
N ARG A 188 14.85 4.92 11.87
CA ARG A 188 14.24 5.78 10.84
C ARG A 188 15.33 6.45 10.01
N ARG A 189 15.08 6.57 8.71
CA ARG A 189 15.86 7.35 7.75
C ARG A 189 14.95 8.31 7.01
N LEU A 190 15.54 9.35 6.41
CA LEU A 190 14.86 10.40 5.67
C LEU A 190 13.76 11.12 6.47
N GLY A 191 13.88 11.15 7.79
CA GLY A 191 12.95 11.86 8.65
C GLY A 191 12.87 13.34 8.25
N ASN A 192 11.68 13.82 7.87
CA ASN A 192 11.46 15.18 7.38
C ASN A 192 12.09 15.55 6.02
N HIS A 193 12.74 14.63 5.31
CA HIS A 193 13.24 14.91 3.97
C HIS A 193 12.07 15.28 3.03
N PRO A 194 12.24 16.24 2.09
CA PRO A 194 11.15 16.65 1.19
C PRO A 194 10.52 15.51 0.41
N SER A 195 11.29 14.53 -0.04
CA SER A 195 10.83 13.40 -0.85
C SER A 195 9.87 12.44 -0.14
N VAL A 196 9.76 12.49 1.20
CA VAL A 196 8.83 11.65 1.97
C VAL A 196 7.59 12.40 2.44
N LYS A 197 7.48 13.69 2.11
CA LYS A 197 6.37 14.55 2.51
C LYS A 197 5.35 14.71 1.39
N ALA A 198 4.11 15.00 1.78
CA ALA A 198 3.08 15.44 0.84
C ALA A 198 3.52 16.73 0.13
N ASP A 199 3.34 16.78 -1.18
CA ASP A 199 3.47 18.02 -1.97
C ASP A 199 2.19 18.85 -1.80
N VAL A 200 2.22 19.76 -0.85
CA VAL A 200 1.06 20.62 -0.51
C VAL A 200 0.75 21.66 -1.61
N SER A 201 1.63 21.86 -2.59
CA SER A 201 1.37 22.72 -3.74
C SER A 201 0.31 22.11 -4.68
N LEU A 202 0.29 20.77 -4.77
CA LEU A 202 -0.64 20.03 -5.62
C LEU A 202 -2.05 19.99 -5.04
N THR A 203 -3.03 19.93 -5.92
CA THR A 203 -4.39 19.48 -5.63
C THR A 203 -4.63 18.23 -6.47
N MET A 204 -4.75 17.09 -5.83
CA MET A 204 -5.01 15.83 -6.51
C MET A 204 -6.46 15.80 -6.99
N MET A 205 -6.68 15.24 -8.18
CA MET A 205 -8.01 15.17 -8.82
C MET A 205 -8.44 13.71 -8.91
N VAL A 206 -9.55 13.33 -8.29
CA VAL A 206 -10.09 11.96 -8.36
C VAL A 206 -11.51 12.01 -8.87
N GLU A 207 -11.83 11.22 -9.88
CA GLU A 207 -13.12 11.26 -10.58
C GLU A 207 -13.53 12.69 -11.01
N GLY A 208 -12.56 13.50 -11.45
CA GLY A 208 -12.78 14.89 -11.88
C GLY A 208 -13.07 15.88 -10.75
N GLN A 209 -12.92 15.47 -9.48
CA GLN A 209 -13.15 16.31 -8.32
C GLN A 209 -11.86 16.50 -7.50
N PRO A 210 -11.65 17.67 -6.87
CA PRO A 210 -10.54 17.87 -5.96
C PRO A 210 -10.62 16.91 -4.75
N PHE A 211 -9.56 16.14 -4.54
CA PHE A 211 -9.41 15.25 -3.37
C PHE A 211 -9.08 16.08 -2.14
N LEU A 212 -10.10 16.42 -1.36
CA LEU A 212 -10.00 17.26 -0.16
C LEU A 212 -10.67 16.60 1.02
N GLU A 213 -10.06 16.68 2.19
CA GLU A 213 -10.75 16.41 3.45
C GLU A 213 -11.87 17.44 3.65
N ARG A 214 -13.10 16.95 3.83
CA ARG A 214 -14.29 17.78 4.06
C ARG A 214 -14.95 17.29 5.35
N LYS A 215 -14.53 17.85 6.46
CA LYS A 215 -15.09 17.54 7.78
C LYS A 215 -16.19 18.56 8.10
N HIS A 216 -17.30 18.07 8.65
CA HIS A 216 -18.43 18.95 9.01
C HIS A 216 -17.98 20.16 9.87
N GLY A 217 -18.40 21.35 9.49
CA GLY A 217 -18.05 22.60 10.19
C GLY A 217 -16.63 23.13 9.95
N LEU A 218 -15.83 22.49 9.10
CA LEU A 218 -14.47 22.95 8.76
C LEU A 218 -14.35 23.26 7.26
N SER A 219 -13.50 24.24 6.94
CA SER A 219 -13.12 24.49 5.55
C SER A 219 -12.40 23.27 4.94
N PRO A 220 -12.63 22.93 3.66
CA PRO A 220 -11.94 21.85 2.99
C PRO A 220 -10.42 22.00 3.07
N GLN A 221 -9.73 20.91 3.36
CA GLN A 221 -8.27 20.87 3.48
C GLN A 221 -7.66 19.85 2.52
N LYS A 222 -6.48 20.15 1.96
CA LYS A 222 -5.70 19.16 1.22
C LYS A 222 -5.20 18.08 2.19
N PRO A 223 -5.32 16.77 1.87
CA PRO A 223 -4.68 15.72 2.66
C PRO A 223 -3.16 15.92 2.68
N LYS A 224 -2.52 15.56 3.80
CA LYS A 224 -1.05 15.69 3.99
C LYS A 224 -0.41 14.33 4.22
N LEU A 225 -0.79 13.34 3.42
CA LEU A 225 -0.29 11.98 3.55
C LEU A 225 1.08 11.86 2.88
N GLY A 226 2.07 11.44 3.67
CA GLY A 226 3.48 11.35 3.27
C GLY A 226 3.82 10.07 2.54
N SER A 227 5.03 9.53 2.79
CA SER A 227 5.59 8.36 2.11
C SER A 227 4.67 7.14 2.23
N ASP A 228 4.23 6.61 1.09
CA ASP A 228 3.17 5.63 0.96
C ASP A 228 3.65 4.43 0.15
N GLY A 229 3.47 4.43 -1.16
CA GLY A 229 3.90 3.36 -2.03
C GLY A 229 5.41 3.09 -1.94
N ILE A 230 5.78 1.80 -1.94
CA ILE A 230 7.16 1.33 -1.81
C ILE A 230 7.40 0.11 -2.71
N ALA A 231 8.56 0.06 -3.36
CA ALA A 231 9.05 -1.08 -4.10
C ALA A 231 10.57 -1.22 -3.94
N ILE A 232 11.08 -2.42 -4.17
CA ILE A 232 12.52 -2.71 -4.06
C ILE A 232 13.06 -3.17 -5.41
N SER A 233 14.24 -2.67 -5.83
CA SER A 233 14.85 -3.10 -7.07
C SER A 233 15.17 -4.60 -7.06
N SER A 234 15.17 -5.24 -8.23
CA SER A 234 15.41 -6.68 -8.37
C SER A 234 16.78 -7.12 -7.84
N ASP A 235 17.78 -6.23 -7.84
CA ASP A 235 19.10 -6.46 -7.25
C ASP A 235 19.18 -6.11 -5.75
N GLY A 236 18.14 -5.46 -5.19
CA GLY A 236 18.05 -5.06 -3.78
C GLY A 236 18.95 -3.90 -3.40
N LYS A 237 19.44 -3.11 -4.35
CA LYS A 237 20.30 -1.94 -4.06
C LYS A 237 19.52 -0.64 -3.89
N THR A 238 18.35 -0.56 -4.49
CA THR A 238 17.54 0.67 -4.56
C THR A 238 16.17 0.44 -3.98
N LEU A 239 15.74 1.33 -3.11
CA LEU A 239 14.36 1.44 -2.67
C LEU A 239 13.68 2.54 -3.49
N TYR A 240 12.52 2.22 -4.08
CA TYR A 240 11.63 3.18 -4.72
C TYR A 240 10.47 3.50 -3.80
N TYR A 241 10.07 4.75 -3.74
CA TYR A 241 8.96 5.19 -2.89
C TYR A 241 8.31 6.48 -3.43
N CYS A 242 7.12 6.75 -2.97
CA CYS A 242 6.44 8.01 -3.25
C CYS A 242 5.53 8.43 -2.09
N PRO A 243 5.35 9.73 -1.83
CA PRO A 243 4.24 10.20 -1.00
C PRO A 243 2.91 9.95 -1.70
N LEU A 244 1.83 9.72 -0.93
CA LEU A 244 0.48 9.61 -1.49
C LEU A 244 0.09 10.90 -2.22
N ILE A 245 0.38 12.04 -1.60
CA ILE A 245 0.12 13.36 -2.19
C ILE A 245 1.39 13.83 -2.93
N SER A 246 1.65 13.17 -4.06
CA SER A 246 2.72 13.51 -5.00
C SER A 246 2.49 12.81 -6.34
N ARG A 247 3.08 13.32 -7.40
CA ARG A 247 3.15 12.62 -8.70
C ARG A 247 4.55 12.10 -9.03
N HIS A 248 5.53 12.39 -8.15
CA HIS A 248 6.93 12.01 -8.36
C HIS A 248 7.24 10.62 -7.80
N LEU A 249 8.16 9.94 -8.45
CA LEU A 249 8.85 8.75 -7.95
C LEU A 249 10.19 9.17 -7.39
N TYR A 250 10.51 8.66 -6.21
CA TYR A 250 11.82 8.83 -5.60
C TYR A 250 12.53 7.50 -5.43
N SER A 251 13.85 7.56 -5.37
CA SER A 251 14.69 6.42 -5.03
C SER A 251 15.75 6.78 -4.01
N VAL A 252 16.24 5.78 -3.27
CA VAL A 252 17.31 5.93 -2.29
C VAL A 252 18.14 4.65 -2.22
N SER A 253 19.43 4.78 -1.91
CA SER A 253 20.33 3.62 -1.72
C SER A 253 19.95 2.84 -0.47
N ILE A 254 19.65 1.55 -0.64
CA ILE A 254 19.39 0.64 0.49
C ILE A 254 20.66 0.46 1.33
N ASP A 255 21.83 0.38 0.71
CA ASP A 255 23.10 0.24 1.44
C ASP A 255 23.37 1.46 2.34
N ALA A 256 23.10 2.68 1.82
CA ALA A 256 23.24 3.89 2.61
C ALA A 256 22.26 3.93 3.80
N MET A 257 21.00 3.57 3.59
CA MET A 257 20.01 3.53 4.67
C MET A 257 20.29 2.45 5.72
N ALA A 258 20.79 1.30 5.29
CA ALA A 258 21.07 0.16 6.17
C ALA A 258 22.32 0.37 7.03
N ASP A 259 23.29 1.13 6.54
CA ASP A 259 24.52 1.46 7.27
C ASP A 259 24.22 2.48 8.37
N ARG A 260 24.25 2.00 9.62
CA ARG A 260 23.96 2.84 10.80
C ARG A 260 25.08 3.81 11.17
N THR A 261 26.25 3.69 10.55
CA THR A 261 27.38 4.63 10.75
C THR A 261 27.25 5.87 9.88
N LYS A 262 26.48 5.79 8.78
CA LYS A 262 26.21 6.95 7.92
C LYS A 262 25.32 7.97 8.60
N SER A 263 25.68 9.25 8.41
CA SER A 263 24.84 10.38 8.82
C SER A 263 23.56 10.45 7.98
N GLU A 264 22.55 11.19 8.45
CA GLU A 264 21.34 11.45 7.63
C GLU A 264 21.73 12.19 6.33
N ALA A 265 22.66 13.14 6.38
CA ALA A 265 23.13 13.86 5.20
C ALA A 265 23.76 12.94 4.14
N ASP A 266 24.51 11.90 4.56
CA ASP A 266 25.05 10.91 3.61
C ASP A 266 23.93 10.09 2.95
N VAL A 267 22.87 9.78 3.68
CA VAL A 267 21.70 9.06 3.15
C VAL A 267 20.93 9.98 2.20
N ASP A 268 20.69 11.23 2.60
CA ASP A 268 19.97 12.23 1.81
C ASP A 268 20.60 12.45 0.43
N GLN A 269 21.95 12.46 0.35
CA GLN A 269 22.68 12.57 -0.92
C GLN A 269 22.43 11.42 -1.89
N THR A 270 21.94 10.27 -1.43
CA THR A 270 21.60 9.14 -2.28
C THR A 270 20.15 9.19 -2.81
N VAL A 271 19.35 10.13 -2.32
CA VAL A 271 17.98 10.33 -2.82
C VAL A 271 18.03 10.92 -4.21
N LYS A 272 17.23 10.34 -5.11
CA LYS A 272 17.04 10.84 -6.47
C LYS A 272 15.54 11.03 -6.74
N ASP A 273 15.20 12.16 -7.33
CA ASP A 273 13.90 12.37 -7.95
C ASP A 273 13.96 11.76 -9.36
N LEU A 274 13.14 10.74 -9.58
CA LEU A 274 13.06 10.02 -10.86
C LEU A 274 11.97 10.59 -11.79
N GLY A 275 11.40 11.74 -11.42
CA GLY A 275 10.41 12.45 -12.24
C GLY A 275 8.97 12.00 -12.00
N VAL A 276 8.09 12.51 -12.85
CA VAL A 276 6.65 12.31 -12.75
C VAL A 276 6.24 10.94 -13.28
N LYS A 277 5.57 10.15 -12.44
CA LYS A 277 4.97 8.86 -12.82
C LYS A 277 3.44 8.84 -12.78
N GLY A 278 2.82 9.82 -12.14
CA GLY A 278 1.40 9.84 -11.79
C GLY A 278 1.18 9.68 -10.28
N ALA A 279 -0.04 9.94 -9.83
CA ALA A 279 -0.42 9.93 -8.42
C ALA A 279 -0.67 8.49 -7.94
N SER A 280 0.24 7.94 -7.14
CA SER A 280 0.17 6.55 -6.71
C SER A 280 -0.11 6.42 -5.22
N ASP A 281 -0.92 5.41 -4.89
CA ASP A 281 -0.99 4.78 -3.58
C ASP A 281 0.06 3.66 -3.53
N GLY A 282 -0.14 2.54 -4.22
CA GLY A 282 0.79 1.42 -4.25
C GLY A 282 1.87 1.48 -5.34
N LEU A 283 3.03 0.93 -5.01
CA LEU A 283 4.10 0.58 -5.92
C LEU A 283 4.43 -0.90 -5.80
N GLU A 284 4.83 -1.53 -6.90
CA GLU A 284 5.35 -2.90 -6.91
C GLU A 284 6.43 -3.04 -7.97
N SER A 285 7.34 -3.99 -7.81
CA SER A 285 8.41 -4.28 -8.76
C SER A 285 8.48 -5.77 -9.08
N ASP A 286 9.07 -6.11 -10.23
CA ASP A 286 9.27 -7.48 -10.63
C ASP A 286 10.75 -7.87 -10.79
N ALA A 287 11.00 -9.16 -10.95
CA ALA A 287 12.34 -9.71 -11.09
C ALA A 287 13.08 -9.21 -12.35
N SER A 288 12.37 -8.66 -13.33
CA SER A 288 12.96 -8.07 -14.54
C SER A 288 13.34 -6.59 -14.36
N GLY A 289 13.02 -6.00 -13.20
CA GLY A 289 13.33 -4.61 -12.88
C GLY A 289 12.26 -3.61 -13.32
N ARG A 290 11.10 -4.08 -13.81
CA ARG A 290 9.96 -3.19 -14.07
C ARG A 290 9.34 -2.71 -12.76
N LEU A 291 8.79 -1.50 -12.80
CA LEU A 291 8.02 -0.90 -11.72
C LEU A 291 6.56 -0.75 -12.16
N TYR A 292 5.67 -1.22 -11.31
CA TYR A 292 4.23 -1.00 -11.41
C TYR A 292 3.83 0.09 -10.44
N ALA A 293 2.99 1.01 -10.91
CA ALA A 293 2.48 2.11 -10.09
C ALA A 293 0.98 2.23 -10.30
N THR A 294 0.23 2.40 -9.22
CA THR A 294 -1.17 2.82 -9.33
C THR A 294 -1.23 4.29 -9.77
N ASP A 295 -2.30 4.69 -10.44
CA ASP A 295 -2.57 6.10 -10.75
C ASP A 295 -4.04 6.38 -10.43
N TYR A 296 -4.28 6.81 -9.19
CA TYR A 296 -5.63 7.01 -8.68
C TYR A 296 -6.33 8.25 -9.30
N GLU A 297 -5.57 9.20 -9.87
CA GLU A 297 -6.17 10.33 -10.60
C GLU A 297 -6.83 9.89 -11.91
N HIS A 298 -6.30 8.83 -12.56
CA HIS A 298 -6.76 8.35 -13.86
C HIS A 298 -7.34 6.93 -13.82
N ALA A 299 -7.49 6.36 -12.63
CA ALA A 299 -8.07 5.02 -12.41
C ALA A 299 -7.40 3.93 -13.26
N ARG A 300 -6.06 3.84 -13.20
CA ARG A 300 -5.24 2.93 -14.02
C ARG A 300 -4.02 2.40 -13.28
N ILE A 301 -3.47 1.30 -13.78
CA ILE A 301 -2.15 0.79 -13.37
C ILE A 301 -1.16 1.04 -14.50
N LEU A 302 -0.01 1.53 -14.12
CA LEU A 302 1.12 1.88 -14.96
C LEU A 302 2.21 0.83 -14.85
N ASP A 303 2.95 0.60 -15.95
CA ASP A 303 4.14 -0.27 -16.06
C ASP A 303 5.24 0.51 -16.77
N GLY A 304 6.45 0.50 -16.22
CA GLY A 304 7.61 1.15 -16.82
C GLY A 304 8.92 0.82 -16.12
N GLN A 305 10.01 1.34 -16.66
CA GLN A 305 11.30 1.34 -15.95
C GLN A 305 11.32 2.52 -14.96
N PRO A 306 11.91 2.38 -13.77
CA PRO A 306 12.05 3.49 -12.83
C PRO A 306 12.73 4.70 -13.48
N GLY A 307 12.03 5.85 -13.50
CA GLY A 307 12.50 7.07 -14.16
C GLY A 307 12.36 7.10 -15.69
N GLY A 308 11.79 6.07 -16.28
CA GLY A 308 11.48 6.00 -17.72
C GLY A 308 10.01 6.33 -18.01
N PRO A 309 9.58 6.17 -19.25
CA PRO A 309 8.19 6.33 -19.63
C PRO A 309 7.33 5.20 -19.06
N TYR A 310 6.12 5.54 -18.65
CA TYR A 310 5.12 4.59 -18.15
C TYR A 310 4.00 4.40 -19.16
N LYS A 311 3.50 3.17 -19.29
CA LYS A 311 2.34 2.82 -20.10
C LYS A 311 1.22 2.26 -19.22
N THR A 312 -0.02 2.48 -19.62
CA THR A 312 -1.19 1.90 -18.96
C THR A 312 -1.29 0.40 -19.31
N ILE A 313 -1.33 -0.46 -18.29
CA ILE A 313 -1.53 -1.92 -18.46
C ILE A 313 -2.88 -2.40 -17.97
N ALA A 314 -3.53 -1.70 -17.05
CA ALA A 314 -4.85 -2.02 -16.56
C ALA A 314 -5.67 -0.75 -16.37
N GLN A 315 -6.89 -0.77 -16.92
CA GLN A 315 -7.92 0.23 -16.73
C GLN A 315 -9.26 -0.44 -16.99
N ALA A 316 -10.22 -0.28 -16.08
CA ALA A 316 -11.55 -0.83 -16.25
C ALA A 316 -12.57 -0.01 -15.45
N PRO A 317 -13.88 -0.07 -15.82
CA PRO A 317 -14.91 0.55 -15.02
C PRO A 317 -14.89 0.05 -13.58
N ARG A 318 -15.04 0.99 -12.61
CA ARG A 318 -15.04 0.71 -11.17
C ARG A 318 -13.67 0.31 -10.57
N ILE A 319 -12.57 0.57 -11.28
CA ILE A 319 -11.21 0.58 -10.72
C ILE A 319 -10.89 2.03 -10.36
N TYR A 320 -11.42 2.54 -9.24
CA TYR A 320 -11.27 3.97 -8.93
C TYR A 320 -10.01 4.27 -8.12
N TRP A 321 -9.83 3.54 -7.03
CA TRP A 321 -8.70 3.72 -6.14
C TRP A 321 -8.01 2.38 -5.93
N MET A 322 -6.94 2.17 -6.67
CA MET A 322 -6.06 1.01 -6.46
C MET A 322 -5.11 1.35 -5.33
N ASP A 323 -5.08 0.49 -4.30
CA ASP A 323 -4.27 0.69 -3.10
C ASP A 323 -2.96 -0.12 -3.22
N THR A 324 -2.99 -1.41 -2.97
CA THR A 324 -1.80 -2.27 -2.94
C THR A 324 -1.76 -3.24 -4.12
N MET A 325 -0.54 -3.61 -4.51
CA MET A 325 -0.27 -4.57 -5.58
C MET A 325 0.65 -5.69 -5.11
N SER A 326 0.55 -6.86 -5.76
CA SER A 326 1.45 -8.00 -5.55
C SER A 326 1.67 -8.75 -6.85
N VAL A 327 2.93 -8.82 -7.32
CA VAL A 327 3.32 -9.73 -8.40
C VAL A 327 3.38 -11.15 -7.83
N ALA A 328 2.74 -12.10 -8.50
CA ALA A 328 2.70 -13.50 -8.08
C ALA A 328 3.46 -14.43 -9.03
N ASP A 329 3.85 -15.61 -8.54
CA ASP A 329 4.60 -16.61 -9.32
C ASP A 329 3.86 -17.14 -10.53
N ASN A 330 2.55 -16.98 -10.60
CA ASN A 330 1.74 -17.35 -11.77
C ASN A 330 1.77 -16.32 -12.90
N GLY A 331 2.56 -15.26 -12.77
CA GLY A 331 2.74 -14.22 -13.78
C GLY A 331 1.63 -13.17 -13.82
N TYR A 332 0.83 -13.05 -12.76
CA TYR A 332 -0.18 -12.02 -12.60
C TYR A 332 0.25 -10.97 -11.58
N LEU A 333 -0.14 -9.74 -11.82
CA LEU A 333 -0.16 -8.67 -10.85
C LEU A 333 -1.57 -8.62 -10.23
N TYR A 334 -1.67 -8.92 -8.94
CA TYR A 334 -2.89 -8.78 -8.16
C TYR A 334 -2.95 -7.37 -7.57
N PHE A 335 -4.15 -6.80 -7.50
CA PHE A 335 -4.34 -5.47 -6.91
C PHE A 335 -5.71 -5.31 -6.28
N THR A 336 -5.76 -4.55 -5.20
CA THR A 336 -7.00 -4.14 -4.55
C THR A 336 -7.56 -2.91 -5.25
N ALA A 337 -8.88 -2.83 -5.33
CA ALA A 337 -9.58 -1.61 -5.70
C ALA A 337 -10.60 -1.29 -4.62
N ASN A 338 -10.36 -0.19 -3.93
CA ASN A 338 -11.23 0.35 -2.91
C ASN A 338 -11.82 1.70 -3.36
N GLU A 339 -12.40 2.43 -2.46
CA GLU A 339 -12.99 3.74 -2.75
C GLU A 339 -12.63 4.74 -1.63
N LEU A 340 -11.32 4.83 -1.29
CA LEU A 340 -10.81 5.69 -0.22
C LEU A 340 -11.36 7.11 -0.32
N HIS A 341 -11.28 7.69 -1.51
CA HIS A 341 -11.72 9.08 -1.80
C HIS A 341 -13.20 9.32 -1.54
N ARG A 342 -14.03 8.26 -1.48
CA ARG A 342 -15.47 8.33 -1.24
C ARG A 342 -15.87 8.14 0.22
N GLN A 343 -14.90 8.00 1.13
CA GLN A 343 -15.16 7.91 2.57
C GLN A 343 -15.82 9.18 3.13
N PRO A 344 -16.53 9.05 4.26
CA PRO A 344 -17.22 10.17 4.91
C PRO A 344 -16.35 11.41 5.20
N SER A 345 -15.06 11.19 5.51
CA SER A 345 -14.10 12.28 5.78
C SER A 345 -13.84 13.20 4.60
N TYR A 346 -14.10 12.75 3.38
CA TYR A 346 -13.95 13.53 2.15
C TYR A 346 -15.27 14.14 1.65
N HIS A 347 -16.43 13.81 2.27
CA HIS A 347 -17.78 14.16 1.81
C HIS A 347 -18.68 14.69 2.94
N ASN A 348 -18.16 15.51 3.86
CA ASN A 348 -18.92 16.12 4.97
C ASN A 348 -19.68 15.10 5.84
N GLY A 349 -19.10 13.92 6.06
CA GLY A 349 -19.70 12.84 6.83
C GLY A 349 -20.58 11.88 6.02
N LYS A 350 -20.83 12.11 4.72
CA LYS A 350 -21.63 11.25 3.88
C LYS A 350 -20.75 10.15 3.28
N ASP A 351 -21.10 8.89 3.47
CA ASP A 351 -20.45 7.75 2.84
C ASP A 351 -20.96 7.59 1.39
N LEU A 352 -20.08 7.74 0.41
CA LEU A 352 -20.39 7.60 -1.01
C LEU A 352 -19.81 6.31 -1.61
N ARG A 353 -19.20 5.45 -0.79
CA ARG A 353 -18.62 4.19 -1.26
C ARG A 353 -19.70 3.22 -1.72
N VAL A 354 -19.44 2.49 -2.79
CA VAL A 354 -20.37 1.54 -3.41
C VAL A 354 -19.78 0.14 -3.37
N LYS A 355 -20.34 -0.70 -2.51
CA LYS A 355 -19.94 -2.11 -2.42
C LYS A 355 -20.48 -2.94 -3.60
N PRO A 356 -19.89 -4.10 -3.90
CA PRO A 356 -18.73 -4.70 -3.24
C PRO A 356 -17.41 -4.05 -3.67
N TYR A 357 -16.42 -4.00 -2.75
CA TYR A 357 -15.02 -3.78 -3.11
C TYR A 357 -14.48 -5.00 -3.86
N ARG A 358 -13.34 -4.84 -4.55
CA ARG A 358 -12.85 -5.88 -5.45
C ARG A 358 -11.36 -6.13 -5.32
N LEU A 359 -11.01 -7.39 -5.50
CA LEU A 359 -9.67 -7.84 -5.81
C LEU A 359 -9.62 -8.19 -7.30
N TYR A 360 -8.66 -7.62 -7.99
CA TYR A 360 -8.42 -7.85 -9.41
C TYR A 360 -7.04 -8.44 -9.66
N ARG A 361 -6.83 -8.94 -10.88
CA ARG A 361 -5.52 -9.27 -11.39
C ARG A 361 -5.41 -8.95 -12.87
N VAL A 362 -4.18 -8.70 -13.32
CA VAL A 362 -3.82 -8.51 -14.74
C VAL A 362 -2.58 -9.34 -15.05
N LYS A 363 -2.53 -9.97 -16.22
CA LYS A 363 -1.38 -10.79 -16.62
C LYS A 363 -0.21 -9.89 -17.01
N VAL A 364 0.92 -10.02 -16.33
CA VAL A 364 2.15 -9.24 -16.62
C VAL A 364 3.29 -10.11 -17.11
N GLY A 365 3.18 -11.44 -16.96
CA GLY A 365 4.19 -12.39 -17.40
C GLY A 365 5.51 -12.33 -16.63
N ALA A 366 5.48 -11.69 -15.44
CA ALA A 366 6.66 -11.49 -14.61
C ALA A 366 6.63 -12.37 -13.36
N LYS A 367 7.79 -12.46 -12.70
CA LYS A 367 7.97 -13.09 -11.39
C LYS A 367 8.17 -12.02 -10.32
N PRO A 368 7.80 -12.27 -9.07
CA PRO A 368 8.08 -11.35 -7.97
C PRO A 368 9.58 -11.17 -7.77
N VAL A 369 9.97 -10.04 -7.19
CA VAL A 369 11.33 -9.85 -6.68
C VAL A 369 11.57 -10.84 -5.54
N SER A 370 12.64 -11.63 -5.64
CA SER A 370 12.98 -12.66 -4.66
C SER A 370 14.41 -12.45 -4.14
N LEU A 371 14.52 -11.72 -3.02
CA LEU A 371 15.79 -11.42 -2.34
C LEU A 371 15.95 -12.35 -1.12
N LYS A 372 16.25 -13.64 -1.40
CA LYS A 372 16.39 -14.73 -0.41
C LYS A 372 17.74 -14.73 0.27
#